data_348cbcf07ef17f5369a1c709a6264790
#
_entry.id   348cbcf07ef17f5369a1c709a6264790
#
_cell.length_a   1.000
_cell.length_b   1.000
_cell.length_c   1.000
_cell.angle_alpha   90.00
_cell.angle_beta   90.00
_cell.angle_gamma   90.00
#
_symmetry.space_group_name_H-M   'P 1'
#
loop_
_entity.id
_entity.type
_entity.pdbx_description
1 polymer ?
#
loop_
_entity_poly.entity_id
_entity_poly.type
_entity_poly.pdbx_seq_one_letter_code
_entity_poly.pdbx_strand_id
1 'polypeptide(L)'
;MAQKNIPDPGYSDDDGTADPALASALAAWAEDRTAVAPVLEALKGARLLVPVVAVLGEVEEDIEVGRPASGKGGGGRRVGGLRREKTSDMAVPTLQAGDRRALPAFTSTASLARWDPQARPVAVPLHQALQAAAHEKADTVVLDLAGPVAFELTGAALRAVAEGRTSADPLDDPAVTAAVRAAVAAEPAVLRAHLGPGSADGTLALVLAADADPAGAAGRVARALAADEVLRARLVRGLDLALLPAGAHTPGEPLFTR
;
A
#
# COMPACT_ATOMS: atom_id res chain seq x y z
N MET A 1 -25.95 -17.72 -26.58
CA MET A 1 -25.70 -17.49 -25.14
C MET A 1 -24.19 -17.33 -24.98
N ALA A 2 -23.70 -16.12 -24.76
CA ALA A 2 -22.27 -15.88 -24.51
C ALA A 2 -21.92 -16.40 -23.12
N GLN A 3 -21.09 -17.43 -23.05
CA GLN A 3 -20.49 -17.84 -21.79
C GLN A 3 -19.70 -16.65 -21.23
N LYS A 4 -20.14 -16.11 -20.09
CA LYS A 4 -19.30 -15.21 -19.30
C LYS A 4 -18.09 -16.03 -18.84
N ASN A 5 -16.96 -15.78 -19.47
CA ASN A 5 -15.67 -16.31 -19.03
C ASN A 5 -15.34 -15.65 -17.70
N ILE A 6 -15.71 -16.29 -16.60
CA ILE A 6 -15.28 -15.88 -15.25
C ILE A 6 -13.82 -16.30 -15.17
N PRO A 7 -12.85 -15.36 -15.06
CA PRO A 7 -11.47 -15.75 -14.90
C PRO A 7 -11.35 -16.67 -13.68
N ASP A 8 -10.71 -17.81 -13.86
CA ASP A 8 -10.35 -18.69 -12.75
C ASP A 8 -9.38 -17.91 -11.84
N PRO A 9 -9.72 -17.63 -10.58
CA PRO A 9 -8.82 -16.90 -9.68
C PRO A 9 -7.57 -17.71 -9.30
N GLY A 10 -7.42 -18.96 -9.76
CA GLY A 10 -6.27 -19.80 -9.48
C GLY A 10 -6.24 -20.40 -8.06
N TYR A 11 -7.35 -20.28 -7.32
CA TYR A 11 -7.46 -20.72 -5.93
C TYR A 11 -8.64 -21.66 -5.70
N SER A 12 -9.00 -22.46 -6.71
CA SER A 12 -10.11 -23.44 -6.61
C SER A 12 -9.87 -24.51 -5.54
N ASP A 13 -8.61 -24.82 -5.25
CA ASP A 13 -8.20 -25.85 -4.26
C ASP A 13 -7.76 -25.23 -2.93
N ASP A 14 -8.03 -23.93 -2.70
CA ASP A 14 -7.70 -23.24 -1.44
C ASP A 14 -8.57 -23.78 -0.29
N ASP A 15 -7.95 -24.35 0.72
CA ASP A 15 -8.61 -24.87 1.91
C ASP A 15 -8.98 -23.78 2.94
N GLY A 16 -8.64 -22.53 2.66
CA GLY A 16 -8.91 -21.39 3.54
C GLY A 16 -7.94 -21.24 4.71
N THR A 17 -6.89 -22.05 4.79
CA THR A 17 -5.85 -21.89 5.83
C THR A 17 -4.87 -20.78 5.46
N ALA A 18 -4.18 -20.23 6.47
CA ALA A 18 -3.15 -19.22 6.21
C ALA A 18 -1.93 -19.86 5.52
N ASP A 19 -1.31 -19.12 4.60
CA ASP A 19 -0.01 -19.49 4.05
C ASP A 19 1.01 -19.66 5.18
N PRO A 20 1.72 -20.81 5.29
CA PRO A 20 2.62 -21.09 6.41
C PRO A 20 3.79 -20.11 6.52
N ALA A 21 4.33 -19.63 5.38
CA ALA A 21 5.43 -18.67 5.37
C ALA A 21 4.95 -17.32 5.88
N LEU A 22 3.77 -16.86 5.43
CA LEU A 22 3.18 -15.61 5.91
C LEU A 22 2.80 -15.70 7.39
N ALA A 23 2.22 -16.80 7.84
CA ALA A 23 1.87 -17.00 9.24
C ALA A 23 3.11 -16.96 10.15
N SER A 24 4.21 -17.61 9.73
CA SER A 24 5.48 -17.58 10.46
C SER A 24 6.10 -16.19 10.49
N ALA A 25 6.07 -15.46 9.37
CA ALA A 25 6.61 -14.11 9.30
C ALA A 25 5.81 -13.12 10.18
N LEU A 26 4.48 -13.23 10.19
CA LEU A 26 3.62 -12.42 11.07
C LEU A 26 3.85 -12.74 12.55
N ALA A 27 4.07 -14.00 12.91
CA ALA A 27 4.41 -14.38 14.27
C ALA A 27 5.76 -13.80 14.71
N ALA A 28 6.78 -13.87 13.85
CA ALA A 28 8.08 -13.25 14.12
C ALA A 28 7.97 -11.72 14.25
N TRP A 29 7.17 -11.08 13.41
CA TRP A 29 6.92 -9.63 13.50
C TRP A 29 6.14 -9.27 14.79
N ALA A 30 5.31 -10.13 15.31
CA ALA A 30 4.63 -9.89 16.59
C ALA A 30 5.62 -9.78 17.76
N GLU A 31 6.70 -10.56 17.71
CA GLU A 31 7.79 -10.56 18.70
C GLU A 31 8.78 -9.39 18.46
N ASP A 32 9.09 -9.12 17.18
CA ASP A 32 9.99 -8.02 16.78
C ASP A 32 9.35 -7.17 15.69
N ARG A 33 8.81 -6.02 16.06
CA ARG A 33 8.14 -5.06 15.16
C ARG A 33 9.05 -4.47 14.09
N THR A 34 10.36 -4.68 14.17
CA THR A 34 11.31 -4.27 13.12
C THR A 34 11.43 -5.30 12.00
N ALA A 35 11.01 -6.55 12.23
CA ALA A 35 11.08 -7.65 11.26
C ALA A 35 10.00 -7.55 10.16
N VAL A 36 9.93 -6.40 9.47
CA VAL A 36 8.95 -6.15 8.40
C VAL A 36 9.32 -6.88 7.11
N ALA A 37 10.60 -6.93 6.75
CA ALA A 37 11.05 -7.49 5.48
C ALA A 37 10.61 -8.96 5.24
N PRO A 38 10.67 -9.89 6.22
CA PRO A 38 10.14 -11.24 6.06
C PRO A 38 8.64 -11.28 5.75
N VAL A 39 7.84 -10.36 6.33
CA VAL A 39 6.40 -10.25 6.03
C VAL A 39 6.19 -9.81 4.59
N LEU A 40 6.92 -8.79 4.13
CA LEU A 40 6.83 -8.32 2.74
C LEU A 40 7.23 -9.40 1.74
N GLU A 41 8.26 -10.20 2.05
CA GLU A 41 8.67 -11.32 1.20
C GLU A 41 7.59 -12.39 1.12
N ALA A 42 7.05 -12.83 2.28
CA ALA A 42 6.02 -13.84 2.33
C ALA A 42 4.72 -13.40 1.63
N LEU A 43 4.38 -12.12 1.70
CA LEU A 43 3.19 -11.54 1.03
C LEU A 43 3.24 -11.69 -0.49
N LYS A 44 4.42 -11.73 -1.11
CA LYS A 44 4.54 -11.86 -2.58
C LYS A 44 3.99 -13.18 -3.11
N GLY A 45 4.16 -14.26 -2.34
CA GLY A 45 3.70 -15.60 -2.72
C GLY A 45 2.35 -15.99 -2.12
N ALA A 46 1.90 -15.29 -1.07
CA ALA A 46 0.69 -15.62 -0.36
C ALA A 46 -0.56 -15.11 -1.08
N ARG A 47 -1.65 -15.89 -0.95
CA ARG A 47 -2.98 -15.37 -1.29
C ARG A 47 -3.58 -14.66 -0.08
N LEU A 48 -4.40 -13.68 -0.35
CA LEU A 48 -5.17 -12.95 0.66
C LEU A 48 -6.66 -13.18 0.43
N LEU A 49 -7.43 -13.18 1.51
CA LEU A 49 -8.89 -13.19 1.46
C LEU A 49 -9.40 -11.76 1.64
N VAL A 50 -9.97 -11.21 0.58
CA VAL A 50 -10.64 -9.90 0.63
C VAL A 50 -12.12 -10.16 0.89
N PRO A 51 -12.72 -9.53 1.93
CA PRO A 51 -14.12 -9.71 2.23
C PRO A 51 -15.00 -9.02 1.19
N VAL A 52 -16.13 -9.65 0.89
CA VAL A 52 -17.20 -9.05 0.10
C VAL A 52 -18.48 -9.15 0.91
N VAL A 53 -19.18 -8.04 1.04
CA VAL A 53 -20.45 -7.95 1.75
C VAL A 53 -21.58 -7.56 0.78
N ALA A 54 -22.75 -8.12 1.00
CA ALA A 54 -23.94 -7.70 0.24
C ALA A 54 -24.45 -6.39 0.81
N VAL A 55 -24.38 -5.33 0.03
CA VAL A 55 -25.03 -4.05 0.36
C VAL A 55 -26.46 -4.09 -0.16
N LEU A 56 -27.42 -3.94 0.73
CA LEU A 56 -28.81 -3.75 0.35
C LEU A 56 -28.91 -2.35 -0.26
N GLY A 57 -29.05 -2.28 -1.60
CA GLY A 57 -29.33 -1.01 -2.27
C GLY A 57 -30.56 -0.34 -1.66
N GLU A 58 -30.47 0.97 -1.45
CA GLU A 58 -31.60 1.79 -1.00
C GLU A 58 -32.79 1.57 -1.93
N VAL A 59 -33.98 1.35 -1.33
CA VAL A 59 -35.22 1.29 -2.05
C VAL A 59 -35.54 2.73 -2.48
N GLU A 60 -35.28 3.08 -3.74
CA GLU A 60 -35.97 4.26 -4.31
C GLU A 60 -37.49 3.93 -4.31
N GLU A 61 -38.19 4.45 -3.30
CA GLU A 61 -39.62 4.57 -3.38
C GLU A 61 -39.93 5.65 -4.41
N ASP A 62 -40.27 5.23 -5.62
CA ASP A 62 -40.93 6.12 -6.59
C ASP A 62 -42.23 6.60 -5.94
N ILE A 63 -42.20 7.78 -5.33
CA ILE A 63 -43.39 8.51 -4.92
C ILE A 63 -44.07 8.97 -6.20
N GLU A 64 -44.95 8.16 -6.72
CA GLU A 64 -45.91 8.61 -7.72
C GLU A 64 -46.77 9.72 -7.11
N VAL A 65 -46.42 10.96 -7.39
CA VAL A 65 -47.26 12.12 -7.12
C VAL A 65 -48.52 11.99 -8.03
N GLY A 66 -49.52 11.36 -7.49
CA GLY A 66 -50.80 11.23 -8.13
C GLY A 66 -51.41 12.60 -8.38
N ARG A 67 -51.53 13.00 -9.65
CA ARG A 67 -52.38 14.09 -10.10
C ARG A 67 -53.84 13.68 -9.90
N PRO A 68 -54.71 14.48 -9.26
CA PRO A 68 -56.11 14.17 -9.16
C PRO A 68 -56.80 14.37 -10.52
N ALA A 69 -57.15 13.28 -11.19
CA ALA A 69 -58.05 13.33 -12.35
C ALA A 69 -59.48 13.13 -11.88
N SER A 70 -60.29 14.17 -11.98
CA SER A 70 -61.74 14.10 -11.89
C SER A 70 -62.29 13.35 -13.10
N GLY A 71 -63.01 12.24 -12.87
CA GLY A 71 -63.72 11.54 -13.95
C GLY A 71 -64.30 10.20 -13.50
N LYS A 72 -65.62 10.13 -13.51
CA LYS A 72 -66.50 8.98 -13.17
C LYS A 72 -66.24 7.74 -14.03
N GLY A 73 -66.26 6.57 -13.41
CA GLY A 73 -66.81 5.32 -13.94
C GLY A 73 -65.79 4.29 -14.41
N GLY A 74 -65.93 3.08 -13.88
CA GLY A 74 -65.49 1.86 -14.55
C GLY A 74 -64.41 1.07 -13.82
N GLY A 75 -64.73 -0.13 -13.37
CA GLY A 75 -63.91 -1.09 -12.67
C GLY A 75 -62.58 -1.38 -13.34
N GLY A 76 -61.50 -0.97 -12.72
CA GLY A 76 -60.13 -1.22 -13.12
C GLY A 76 -59.48 -2.27 -12.23
N ARG A 77 -59.22 -3.38 -12.81
CA ARG A 77 -58.38 -4.48 -12.33
C ARG A 77 -57.07 -3.91 -11.79
N ARG A 78 -56.76 -4.17 -10.52
CA ARG A 78 -55.44 -3.86 -9.93
C ARG A 78 -54.41 -4.69 -10.66
N VAL A 79 -53.65 -4.07 -11.52
CA VAL A 79 -52.42 -4.65 -12.05
C VAL A 79 -51.39 -4.52 -10.93
N GLY A 80 -50.96 -5.67 -10.39
CA GLY A 80 -49.95 -5.73 -9.36
C GLY A 80 -48.65 -5.07 -9.87
N GLY A 81 -48.14 -4.10 -9.12
CA GLY A 81 -46.86 -3.51 -9.39
C GLY A 81 -45.78 -4.62 -9.44
N LEU A 82 -45.08 -4.69 -10.53
CA LEU A 82 -43.87 -5.52 -10.67
C LEU A 82 -42.90 -5.08 -9.58
N ARG A 83 -42.70 -5.92 -8.56
CA ARG A 83 -41.59 -5.79 -7.64
C ARG A 83 -40.33 -5.92 -8.48
N ARG A 84 -39.64 -4.81 -8.67
CA ARG A 84 -38.29 -4.82 -9.21
C ARG A 84 -37.44 -5.60 -8.22
N GLU A 85 -36.80 -6.65 -8.71
CA GLU A 85 -35.88 -7.45 -7.90
C GLU A 85 -34.78 -6.54 -7.36
N LYS A 86 -34.61 -6.59 -6.03
CA LYS A 86 -33.56 -5.91 -5.31
C LYS A 86 -32.19 -6.41 -5.85
N THR A 87 -31.52 -5.59 -6.61
CA THR A 87 -30.13 -5.88 -7.01
C THR A 87 -29.28 -5.73 -5.75
N SER A 88 -28.82 -6.84 -5.21
CA SER A 88 -27.81 -6.82 -4.15
C SER A 88 -26.47 -6.50 -4.82
N ASP A 89 -25.99 -5.29 -4.63
CA ASP A 89 -24.63 -4.93 -5.02
C ASP A 89 -23.65 -5.52 -4.01
N MET A 90 -22.63 -6.20 -4.51
CA MET A 90 -21.54 -6.70 -3.68
C MET A 90 -20.48 -5.60 -3.58
N ALA A 91 -20.16 -5.19 -2.36
CA ALA A 91 -19.14 -4.18 -2.10
C ALA A 91 -17.98 -4.76 -1.29
N VAL A 92 -16.81 -4.24 -1.53
CA VAL A 92 -15.63 -4.48 -0.69
C VAL A 92 -15.68 -3.49 0.47
N PRO A 93 -15.86 -3.94 1.73
CA PRO A 93 -15.92 -3.03 2.86
C PRO A 93 -14.54 -2.38 3.09
N THR A 94 -14.56 -1.09 3.41
CA THR A 94 -13.37 -0.35 3.84
C THR A 94 -13.55 0.14 5.28
N LEU A 95 -12.44 0.19 5.99
CA LEU A 95 -12.39 0.75 7.34
C LEU A 95 -11.98 2.22 7.25
N GLN A 96 -12.58 3.06 8.07
CA GLN A 96 -12.24 4.47 8.13
C GLN A 96 -11.82 4.84 9.55
N ALA A 97 -10.65 5.48 9.67
CA ALA A 97 -10.13 6.01 10.92
C ALA A 97 -9.62 7.44 10.67
N GLY A 98 -10.43 8.44 11.00
CA GLY A 98 -10.17 9.83 10.62
C GLY A 98 -10.14 9.98 9.11
N ASP A 99 -9.06 10.58 8.58
CA ASP A 99 -8.86 10.77 7.14
C ASP A 99 -8.25 9.54 6.44
N ARG A 100 -7.87 8.52 7.20
CA ARG A 100 -7.27 7.28 6.66
C ARG A 100 -8.33 6.26 6.33
N ARG A 101 -8.14 5.59 5.19
CA ARG A 101 -8.97 4.49 4.75
C ARG A 101 -8.14 3.23 4.59
N ALA A 102 -8.63 2.12 5.12
CA ALA A 102 -7.95 0.84 5.05
C ALA A 102 -8.82 -0.23 4.39
N LEU A 103 -8.17 -1.07 3.57
CA LEU A 103 -8.76 -2.29 3.05
C LEU A 103 -8.47 -3.42 4.05
N PRO A 104 -9.48 -4.07 4.65
CA PRO A 104 -9.26 -5.30 5.42
C PRO A 104 -8.94 -6.46 4.48
N ALA A 105 -7.95 -7.26 4.83
CA ALA A 105 -7.61 -8.49 4.17
C ALA A 105 -7.25 -9.55 5.22
N PHE A 106 -7.43 -10.81 4.89
CA PHE A 106 -7.27 -11.88 5.87
C PHE A 106 -6.38 -12.98 5.31
N THR A 107 -5.57 -13.57 6.18
CA THR A 107 -4.70 -14.70 5.81
C THR A 107 -5.46 -16.01 5.76
N SER A 108 -6.56 -16.13 6.53
CA SER A 108 -7.36 -17.34 6.63
C SER A 108 -8.85 -17.08 6.77
N THR A 109 -9.67 -18.10 6.46
CA THR A 109 -11.11 -18.07 6.72
C THR A 109 -11.42 -17.97 8.21
N ALA A 110 -10.56 -18.51 9.08
CA ALA A 110 -10.69 -18.39 10.53
C ALA A 110 -10.50 -16.93 10.99
N SER A 111 -9.52 -16.20 10.45
CA SER A 111 -9.31 -14.78 10.74
C SER A 111 -10.47 -13.94 10.25
N LEU A 112 -10.96 -14.20 9.03
CA LEU A 112 -12.12 -13.53 8.46
C LEU A 112 -13.38 -13.74 9.30
N ALA A 113 -13.68 -14.99 9.69
CA ALA A 113 -14.86 -15.32 10.47
C ALA A 113 -14.87 -14.69 11.88
N ARG A 114 -13.70 -14.42 12.47
CA ARG A 114 -13.59 -13.67 13.73
C ARG A 114 -13.98 -12.20 13.56
N TRP A 115 -13.71 -11.64 12.40
CA TRP A 115 -14.06 -10.26 12.09
C TRP A 115 -15.54 -10.13 11.71
N ASP A 116 -15.97 -10.90 10.72
CA ASP A 116 -17.36 -10.95 10.28
C ASP A 116 -17.69 -12.36 9.76
N PRO A 117 -18.49 -13.14 10.51
CA PRO A 117 -18.87 -14.48 10.09
C PRO A 117 -19.83 -14.51 8.89
N GLN A 118 -20.40 -13.37 8.49
CA GLN A 118 -21.27 -13.26 7.32
C GLN A 118 -20.55 -12.80 6.07
N ALA A 119 -19.33 -12.28 6.21
CA ALA A 119 -18.52 -11.86 5.08
C ALA A 119 -18.12 -13.07 4.22
N ARG A 120 -18.17 -12.88 2.90
CA ARG A 120 -17.74 -13.91 1.94
C ARG A 120 -16.32 -13.62 1.49
N PRO A 121 -15.39 -14.58 1.61
CA PRO A 121 -14.03 -14.40 1.15
C PRO A 121 -13.95 -14.47 -0.37
N VAL A 122 -13.13 -13.60 -0.95
CA VAL A 122 -12.60 -13.73 -2.30
C VAL A 122 -11.09 -13.91 -2.18
N ALA A 123 -10.59 -15.08 -2.58
CA ALA A 123 -9.18 -15.37 -2.58
C ALA A 123 -8.51 -14.65 -3.76
N VAL A 124 -7.51 -13.84 -3.47
CA VAL A 124 -6.80 -13.03 -4.47
C VAL A 124 -5.29 -13.02 -4.20
N PRO A 125 -4.45 -12.93 -5.23
CA PRO A 125 -3.03 -12.65 -5.03
C PRO A 125 -2.83 -11.21 -4.54
N LEU A 126 -1.69 -10.94 -3.93
CA LEU A 126 -1.35 -9.64 -3.37
C LEU A 126 -1.64 -8.46 -4.31
N HIS A 127 -1.22 -8.57 -5.59
CA HIS A 127 -1.40 -7.46 -6.54
C HIS A 127 -2.88 -7.09 -6.75
N GLN A 128 -3.80 -8.05 -6.72
CA GLN A 128 -5.24 -7.78 -6.82
C GLN A 128 -5.79 -7.14 -5.55
N ALA A 129 -5.29 -7.55 -4.37
CA ALA A 129 -5.65 -6.87 -3.11
C ALA A 129 -5.18 -5.41 -3.11
N LEU A 130 -3.97 -5.13 -3.63
CA LEU A 130 -3.46 -3.77 -3.79
C LEU A 130 -4.26 -2.95 -4.82
N GLN A 131 -4.70 -3.57 -5.92
CA GLN A 131 -5.59 -2.93 -6.89
C GLN A 131 -6.95 -2.60 -6.26
N ALA A 132 -7.51 -3.51 -5.46
CA ALA A 132 -8.74 -3.25 -4.72
C ALA A 132 -8.57 -2.09 -3.74
N ALA A 133 -7.46 -2.05 -2.98
CA ALA A 133 -7.15 -0.94 -2.08
C ALA A 133 -7.07 0.40 -2.84
N ALA A 134 -6.39 0.43 -3.98
CA ALA A 134 -6.30 1.63 -4.80
C ALA A 134 -7.67 2.07 -5.37
N HIS A 135 -8.50 1.13 -5.80
CA HIS A 135 -9.86 1.41 -6.28
C HIS A 135 -10.73 2.03 -5.19
N GLU A 136 -10.65 1.49 -3.98
CA GLU A 136 -11.36 1.98 -2.79
C GLU A 136 -10.71 3.23 -2.18
N LYS A 137 -9.62 3.75 -2.77
CA LYS A 137 -8.82 4.88 -2.24
C LYS A 137 -8.34 4.62 -0.82
N ALA A 138 -8.01 3.36 -0.51
CA ALA A 138 -7.41 2.98 0.75
C ALA A 138 -5.88 3.19 0.69
N ASP A 139 -5.34 3.87 1.68
CA ASP A 139 -3.91 4.13 1.85
C ASP A 139 -3.21 3.05 2.69
N THR A 140 -3.97 2.09 3.16
CA THR A 140 -3.53 1.03 4.06
C THR A 140 -4.23 -0.29 3.71
N VAL A 141 -3.52 -1.40 3.83
CA VAL A 141 -4.12 -2.74 3.88
C VAL A 141 -3.89 -3.29 5.29
N VAL A 142 -4.96 -3.70 5.97
CA VAL A 142 -4.86 -4.29 7.31
C VAL A 142 -5.07 -5.79 7.21
N LEU A 143 -4.05 -6.56 7.58
CA LEU A 143 -4.13 -8.01 7.62
C LEU A 143 -4.62 -8.46 8.99
N ASP A 144 -5.55 -9.42 8.99
CA ASP A 144 -6.06 -10.11 10.18
C ASP A 144 -6.47 -9.19 11.34
N LEU A 145 -7.19 -8.14 11.02
CA LEU A 145 -7.68 -7.09 11.93
C LEU A 145 -8.28 -7.61 13.26
N ALA A 146 -8.99 -8.73 13.24
CA ALA A 146 -9.54 -9.40 14.42
C ALA A 146 -8.73 -10.65 14.84
N GLY A 147 -7.56 -10.82 14.27
CA GLY A 147 -6.66 -11.94 14.59
C GLY A 147 -5.80 -11.66 15.82
N PRO A 148 -5.01 -12.64 16.25
CA PRO A 148 -4.05 -12.47 17.35
C PRO A 148 -2.92 -11.49 16.96
N VAL A 149 -2.62 -11.37 15.67
CA VAL A 149 -1.61 -10.46 15.11
C VAL A 149 -2.24 -9.71 13.95
N ALA A 150 -2.50 -8.44 14.17
CA ALA A 150 -2.92 -7.53 13.09
C ALA A 150 -1.69 -6.81 12.52
N PHE A 151 -1.53 -6.84 11.21
CA PHE A 151 -0.42 -6.17 10.52
C PHE A 151 -0.93 -5.08 9.59
N GLU A 152 -0.41 -3.86 9.75
CA GLU A 152 -0.76 -2.72 8.88
C GLU A 152 0.30 -2.55 7.78
N LEU A 153 -0.09 -2.80 6.56
CA LEU A 153 0.71 -2.52 5.37
C LEU A 153 0.38 -1.11 4.88
N THR A 154 1.24 -0.15 5.18
CA THR A 154 1.03 1.27 4.89
C THR A 154 2.34 1.97 4.51
N GLY A 155 2.26 3.19 3.96
CA GLY A 155 3.41 4.06 3.72
C GLY A 155 4.50 3.42 2.85
N ALA A 156 5.75 3.42 3.36
CA ALA A 156 6.90 2.87 2.65
C ALA A 156 6.79 1.36 2.39
N ALA A 157 6.24 0.60 3.34
CA ALA A 157 6.04 -0.84 3.19
C ALA A 157 5.02 -1.18 2.09
N LEU A 158 3.87 -0.47 2.06
CA LEU A 158 2.86 -0.64 1.02
C LEU A 158 3.44 -0.31 -0.37
N ARG A 159 4.19 0.79 -0.46
CA ARG A 159 4.84 1.18 -1.71
C ARG A 159 5.88 0.16 -2.16
N ALA A 160 6.74 -0.30 -1.24
CA ALA A 160 7.76 -1.30 -1.53
C ALA A 160 7.15 -2.56 -2.15
N VAL A 161 6.11 -3.10 -1.51
CA VAL A 161 5.41 -4.30 -1.98
C VAL A 161 4.70 -4.05 -3.32
N ALA A 162 4.08 -2.89 -3.53
CA ALA A 162 3.44 -2.53 -4.79
C ALA A 162 4.45 -2.44 -5.95
N GLU A 163 5.71 -2.08 -5.64
CA GLU A 163 6.83 -2.04 -6.58
C GLU A 163 7.60 -3.38 -6.66
N GLY A 164 7.13 -4.45 -6.00
CA GLY A 164 7.77 -5.78 -5.97
C GLY A 164 9.01 -5.87 -5.08
N ARG A 165 9.27 -4.84 -4.26
CA ARG A 165 10.39 -4.83 -3.30
C ARG A 165 9.98 -5.47 -1.97
N THR A 166 10.94 -5.91 -1.19
CA THR A 166 10.75 -6.56 0.12
C THR A 166 11.34 -5.75 1.27
N SER A 167 12.04 -4.67 0.97
CA SER A 167 12.53 -3.74 1.96
C SER A 167 11.74 -2.43 1.91
N ALA A 168 11.28 -1.99 3.07
CA ALA A 168 10.71 -0.67 3.26
C ALA A 168 11.76 0.40 3.57
N ASP A 169 13.05 0.01 3.72
CA ASP A 169 14.15 0.94 3.95
C ASP A 169 14.31 1.84 2.71
N PRO A 170 14.28 3.17 2.88
CA PRO A 170 14.51 4.09 1.79
C PRO A 170 15.87 3.93 1.10
N LEU A 171 16.91 3.45 1.82
CA LEU A 171 18.25 3.25 1.26
C LEU A 171 18.31 2.06 0.29
N ASP A 172 17.41 1.11 0.42
CA ASP A 172 17.26 -0.02 -0.51
C ASP A 172 16.36 0.32 -1.72
N ASP A 173 15.85 1.56 -1.78
CA ASP A 173 15.02 2.01 -2.89
C ASP A 173 15.89 2.51 -4.06
N PRO A 174 15.86 1.84 -5.23
CA PRO A 174 16.66 2.26 -6.38
C PRO A 174 16.36 3.69 -6.86
N ALA A 175 15.12 4.17 -6.68
CA ALA A 175 14.76 5.52 -7.06
C ALA A 175 15.38 6.56 -6.11
N VAL A 176 15.47 6.26 -4.81
CA VAL A 176 16.16 7.12 -3.83
C VAL A 176 17.65 7.17 -4.15
N THR A 177 18.29 6.01 -4.33
CA THR A 177 19.73 5.97 -4.63
C THR A 177 20.07 6.65 -5.96
N ALA A 178 19.22 6.53 -6.97
CA ALA A 178 19.39 7.23 -8.25
C ALA A 178 19.25 8.75 -8.10
N ALA A 179 18.25 9.22 -7.37
CA ALA A 179 18.02 10.66 -7.13
C ALA A 179 19.17 11.27 -6.32
N VAL A 180 19.65 10.59 -5.26
CA VAL A 180 20.81 11.04 -4.48
C VAL A 180 22.07 11.09 -5.36
N ARG A 181 22.31 10.06 -6.19
CA ARG A 181 23.44 10.04 -7.12
C ARG A 181 23.38 11.21 -8.10
N ALA A 182 22.21 11.52 -8.64
CA ALA A 182 22.03 12.65 -9.55
C ALA A 182 22.32 14.00 -8.87
N ALA A 183 21.85 14.17 -7.64
CA ALA A 183 22.08 15.39 -6.87
C ALA A 183 23.57 15.61 -6.57
N VAL A 184 24.31 14.58 -6.18
CA VAL A 184 25.75 14.70 -5.90
C VAL A 184 26.57 14.86 -7.18
N ALA A 185 26.18 14.23 -8.28
CA ALA A 185 26.88 14.33 -9.57
C ALA A 185 26.77 15.76 -10.15
N ALA A 186 25.70 16.47 -9.85
CA ALA A 186 25.50 17.85 -10.27
C ALA A 186 26.40 18.87 -9.56
N GLU A 187 27.01 18.51 -8.40
CA GLU A 187 27.92 19.36 -7.65
C GLU A 187 29.38 19.07 -8.05
N PRO A 188 30.05 19.99 -8.76
CA PRO A 188 31.40 19.76 -9.26
C PRO A 188 32.45 19.53 -8.17
N ALA A 189 32.24 20.09 -6.97
CA ALA A 189 33.13 19.96 -5.85
C ALA A 189 33.08 18.58 -5.18
N VAL A 190 32.07 17.74 -5.46
CA VAL A 190 31.99 16.38 -4.90
C VAL A 190 32.86 15.44 -5.71
N LEU A 191 33.85 14.85 -5.04
CA LEU A 191 34.74 13.81 -5.59
C LEU A 191 34.19 12.43 -5.32
N ARG A 192 33.60 12.22 -4.14
CA ARG A 192 33.07 10.93 -3.73
C ARG A 192 31.89 11.11 -2.76
N ALA A 193 30.90 10.23 -2.85
CA ALA A 193 29.77 10.22 -1.93
C ALA A 193 29.44 8.80 -1.50
N HIS A 194 29.11 8.64 -0.22
CA HIS A 194 28.66 7.38 0.37
C HIS A 194 27.28 7.60 0.99
N LEU A 195 26.37 6.68 0.75
CA LEU A 195 25.05 6.66 1.36
C LEU A 195 24.99 5.46 2.30
N GLY A 196 24.58 5.69 3.53
CA GLY A 196 24.50 4.64 4.54
C GLY A 196 23.51 4.98 5.65
N PRO A 197 23.31 4.06 6.62
CA PRO A 197 22.40 4.28 7.73
C PRO A 197 22.79 5.50 8.57
N GLY A 198 21.81 6.12 9.22
CA GLY A 198 21.97 7.32 10.02
C GLY A 198 20.83 7.53 11.00
N SER A 199 20.83 8.70 11.66
CA SER A 199 19.78 9.06 12.63
C SER A 199 18.47 9.47 11.96
N ALA A 200 18.55 10.02 10.72
CA ALA A 200 17.42 10.29 9.85
C ALA A 200 17.05 9.03 9.03
N ASP A 201 16.57 9.18 7.79
CA ASP A 201 16.34 8.05 6.88
C ASP A 201 17.65 7.51 6.29
N GLY A 202 18.77 8.20 6.53
CA GLY A 202 20.11 7.82 6.15
C GLY A 202 21.09 8.98 6.30
N THR A 203 22.38 8.69 6.09
CA THR A 203 23.47 9.68 6.06
C THR A 203 24.14 9.68 4.70
N LEU A 204 24.21 10.85 4.08
CA LEU A 204 25.00 11.10 2.87
C LEU A 204 26.35 11.74 3.26
N ALA A 205 27.43 10.98 3.16
CA ALA A 205 28.76 11.42 3.45
C ALA A 205 29.46 11.86 2.16
N LEU A 206 30.00 13.08 2.15
CA LEU A 206 30.61 13.72 0.99
C LEU A 206 32.11 13.92 1.20
N VAL A 207 32.90 13.55 0.22
CA VAL A 207 34.31 13.93 0.10
C VAL A 207 34.39 15.00 -0.99
N LEU A 208 34.89 16.18 -0.61
CA LEU A 208 34.99 17.32 -1.50
C LEU A 208 36.42 17.53 -2.01
N ALA A 209 36.57 18.26 -3.12
CA ALA A 209 37.82 18.73 -3.61
C ALA A 209 38.52 19.65 -2.57
N ALA A 210 39.83 19.61 -2.52
CA ALA A 210 40.63 20.29 -1.47
C ALA A 210 40.49 21.82 -1.51
N ASP A 211 40.20 22.38 -2.67
CA ASP A 211 40.00 23.81 -2.93
C ASP A 211 38.55 24.26 -2.87
N ALA A 212 37.61 23.35 -2.59
CA ALA A 212 36.20 23.67 -2.52
C ALA A 212 35.84 24.42 -1.23
N ASP A 213 34.86 25.30 -1.31
CA ASP A 213 34.14 25.80 -0.13
C ASP A 213 33.21 24.70 0.41
N PRO A 214 33.50 24.09 1.57
CA PRO A 214 32.73 22.95 2.06
C PRO A 214 31.28 23.31 2.38
N ALA A 215 31.04 24.48 2.98
CA ALA A 215 29.71 24.91 3.38
C ALA A 215 28.84 25.25 2.15
N GLY A 216 29.40 25.92 1.17
CA GLY A 216 28.72 26.23 -0.07
C GLY A 216 28.37 24.99 -0.88
N ALA A 217 29.31 24.04 -1.02
CA ALA A 217 29.08 22.78 -1.73
C ALA A 217 28.00 21.92 -1.03
N ALA A 218 28.13 21.72 0.28
CA ALA A 218 27.13 21.01 1.06
C ALA A 218 25.74 21.67 0.97
N GLY A 219 25.68 23.00 1.02
CA GLY A 219 24.42 23.75 0.89
C GLY A 219 23.80 23.62 -0.50
N ARG A 220 24.58 23.47 -1.59
CA ARG A 220 24.03 23.22 -2.93
C ARG A 220 23.49 21.81 -3.06
N VAL A 221 24.21 20.81 -2.55
CA VAL A 221 23.74 19.42 -2.49
C VAL A 221 22.46 19.32 -1.66
N ALA A 222 22.42 19.92 -0.45
CA ALA A 222 21.22 19.91 0.40
C ALA A 222 20.00 20.50 -0.32
N ARG A 223 20.16 21.61 -1.04
CA ARG A 223 19.08 22.21 -1.82
C ARG A 223 18.62 21.32 -2.98
N ALA A 224 19.54 20.67 -3.67
CA ALA A 224 19.22 19.73 -4.74
C ALA A 224 18.42 18.54 -4.22
N LEU A 225 18.83 17.94 -3.09
CA LEU A 225 18.11 16.85 -2.44
C LEU A 225 16.72 17.28 -1.98
N ALA A 226 16.60 18.45 -1.36
CA ALA A 226 15.31 18.97 -0.89
C ALA A 226 14.35 19.35 -2.02
N ALA A 227 14.85 19.70 -3.20
CA ALA A 227 14.05 20.03 -4.38
C ALA A 227 13.58 18.80 -5.15
N ASP A 228 14.22 17.64 -4.95
CA ASP A 228 13.89 16.42 -5.69
C ASP A 228 12.54 15.84 -5.25
N GLU A 229 11.67 15.58 -6.22
CA GLU A 229 10.30 15.10 -5.95
C GLU A 229 10.29 13.65 -5.46
N VAL A 230 11.21 12.81 -5.96
CA VAL A 230 11.33 11.41 -5.53
C VAL A 230 11.74 11.35 -4.07
N LEU A 231 12.76 12.12 -3.68
CA LEU A 231 13.24 12.15 -2.31
C LEU A 231 12.17 12.69 -1.36
N ARG A 232 11.47 13.77 -1.72
CA ARG A 232 10.35 14.30 -0.91
C ARG A 232 9.20 13.31 -0.73
N ALA A 233 8.93 12.47 -1.74
CA ALA A 233 7.86 11.49 -1.67
C ALA A 233 8.25 10.21 -0.90
N ARG A 234 9.54 9.90 -0.80
CA ARG A 234 10.04 8.60 -0.30
C ARG A 234 10.74 8.68 1.04
N LEU A 235 11.32 9.83 1.38
CA LEU A 235 11.96 10.07 2.67
C LEU A 235 10.97 10.72 3.64
N VAL A 236 11.01 10.32 4.90
CA VAL A 236 10.15 10.86 5.97
C VAL A 236 10.91 11.89 6.81
N ARG A 237 12.16 11.56 7.17
CA ARG A 237 13.03 12.38 8.01
C ARG A 237 14.15 13.06 7.21
N GLY A 238 14.28 12.72 5.91
CA GLY A 238 15.34 13.20 5.04
C GLY A 238 16.68 12.52 5.28
N LEU A 239 17.78 13.12 4.74
CA LEU A 239 19.14 12.61 4.86
C LEU A 239 19.99 13.58 5.67
N ASP A 240 20.76 13.03 6.61
CA ASP A 240 21.84 13.76 7.25
C ASP A 240 23.01 13.95 6.26
N LEU A 241 23.65 15.12 6.28
CA LEU A 241 24.85 15.37 5.49
C LEU A 241 26.08 15.36 6.39
N ALA A 242 27.08 14.57 6.01
CA ALA A 242 28.38 14.53 6.66
C ALA A 242 29.48 14.90 5.67
N LEU A 243 30.42 15.73 6.10
CA LEU A 243 31.63 16.06 5.32
C LEU A 243 32.79 15.21 5.82
N LEU A 244 33.46 14.53 4.91
CA LEU A 244 34.57 13.67 5.20
C LEU A 244 35.90 14.27 4.68
N PRO A 245 37.03 14.08 5.40
CA PRO A 245 38.34 14.40 4.87
C PRO A 245 38.66 13.62 3.60
N ALA A 246 39.49 14.16 2.72
CA ALA A 246 39.82 13.54 1.43
C ALA A 246 40.39 12.12 1.55
N GLY A 247 41.05 11.77 2.67
CA GLY A 247 41.64 10.45 2.95
C GLY A 247 40.72 9.55 3.82
N ALA A 248 39.49 9.96 4.13
CA ALA A 248 38.62 9.16 5.00
C ALA A 248 38.31 7.80 4.37
N HIS A 249 38.46 6.75 5.19
CA HIS A 249 38.04 5.41 4.83
C HIS A 249 36.62 5.21 5.26
N THR A 250 35.71 4.95 4.29
CA THR A 250 34.32 4.63 4.55
C THR A 250 34.06 3.19 4.18
N PRO A 251 33.31 2.43 5.02
CA PRO A 251 32.96 1.06 4.68
C PRO A 251 32.03 1.04 3.47
N GLY A 252 32.17 0.03 2.62
CA GLY A 252 31.33 -0.20 1.45
C GLY A 252 31.75 0.59 0.20
N GLU A 253 31.09 0.26 -0.92
CA GLU A 253 31.31 0.95 -2.19
C GLU A 253 30.71 2.35 -2.17
N PRO A 254 31.38 3.34 -2.79
CA PRO A 254 30.82 4.68 -2.90
C PRO A 254 29.58 4.68 -3.81
N LEU A 255 28.56 5.42 -3.42
CA LEU A 255 27.40 5.69 -4.26
C LEU A 255 27.81 6.45 -5.54
N PHE A 256 28.80 7.33 -5.42
CA PHE A 256 29.31 8.17 -6.50
C PHE A 256 30.82 8.39 -6.37
N THR A 257 31.52 8.37 -7.51
CA THR A 257 32.93 8.76 -7.64
C THR A 257 33.10 9.52 -8.95
N ARG A 258 33.84 10.64 -8.89
CA ARG A 258 34.18 11.48 -10.04
C ARG A 258 35.54 11.09 -10.58
#